data_2115d54fecbd93ebfe4e8b41d38f5fbb
#
_entry.id   2115d54fecbd93ebfe4e8b41d38f5fbb
#
_cell.length_a   1.000
_cell.length_b   1.000
_cell.length_c   1.000
_cell.angle_alpha   90.00
_cell.angle_beta   90.00
_cell.angle_gamma   90.00
#
_symmetry.space_group_name_H-M   'P 1'
#
loop_
_entity.id
_entity.type
_entity.pdbx_description
1 polymer ?
#
loop_
_entity_poly.entity_id
_entity_poly.type
_entity_poly.pdbx_seq_one_letter_code
_entity_poly.pdbx_strand_id
1 'polypeptide(L)'
;MAFTNQNKKQIKNNTMKKILVVLLVALSINGFAQQKEIEWHTDVNKAIKISTETGKPLFMFFTGSDWCGWCKRLVKEVFIKEEFKTWATKNAILVELDFPRKTPISDDLKKQNRELGSMFGVKGYPTGWFVTPTIVDGKVNFNKLGSQGYVAGGPKAWISGANKILQNK
;
A
#
# COMPACT_ATOMS: atom_id res chain seq x y z
N MET A 1 29.16 -9.97 64.28
CA MET A 1 29.34 -10.19 62.78
C MET A 1 28.05 -10.39 61.98
N ALA A 2 26.90 -9.92 62.41
CA ALA A 2 25.59 -10.12 61.71
C ALA A 2 25.10 -8.93 60.88
N PHE A 3 25.67 -7.74 61.04
CA PHE A 3 25.21 -6.50 60.37
C PHE A 3 25.67 -6.34 58.92
N THR A 4 26.70 -7.03 58.48
CA THR A 4 27.27 -6.90 57.11
C THR A 4 26.54 -7.72 56.07
N ASN A 5 25.75 -8.73 56.46
CA ASN A 5 25.08 -9.64 55.52
C ASN A 5 23.72 -9.13 55.05
N GLN A 6 23.03 -8.36 55.87
CA GLN A 6 21.73 -7.76 55.54
C GLN A 6 21.88 -6.60 54.54
N ASN A 7 22.91 -5.78 54.63
CA ASN A 7 23.17 -4.69 53.71
C ASN A 7 23.52 -5.19 52.30
N LYS A 8 24.32 -6.27 52.16
CA LYS A 8 24.62 -6.88 50.89
C LYS A 8 23.38 -7.44 50.15
N LYS A 9 22.43 -8.00 50.90
CA LYS A 9 21.19 -8.56 50.36
C LYS A 9 20.23 -7.45 49.89
N GLN A 10 20.14 -6.33 50.61
CA GLN A 10 19.35 -5.15 50.25
C GLN A 10 19.90 -4.49 48.95
N ILE A 11 21.22 -4.30 48.85
CA ILE A 11 21.87 -3.70 47.66
C ILE A 11 21.65 -4.57 46.45
N LYS A 12 21.78 -5.90 46.56
CA LYS A 12 21.55 -6.84 45.47
C LYS A 12 20.11 -6.83 44.96
N ASN A 13 19.13 -6.74 45.86
CA ASN A 13 17.71 -6.66 45.52
C ASN A 13 17.35 -5.34 44.82
N ASN A 14 17.90 -4.20 45.26
CA ASN A 14 17.67 -2.90 44.64
C ASN A 14 18.33 -2.82 43.23
N THR A 15 19.51 -3.41 43.07
CA THR A 15 20.18 -3.45 41.77
C THR A 15 19.39 -4.33 40.78
N MET A 16 18.91 -5.51 41.21
CA MET A 16 18.07 -6.37 40.37
C MET A 16 16.75 -5.70 39.96
N LYS A 17 16.07 -5.01 40.90
CA LYS A 17 14.85 -4.24 40.58
C LYS A 17 15.11 -3.12 39.54
N LYS A 18 16.21 -2.39 39.69
CA LYS A 18 16.62 -1.35 38.72
C LYS A 18 16.92 -1.93 37.34
N ILE A 19 17.63 -3.06 37.27
CA ILE A 19 17.92 -3.78 36.01
C ILE A 19 16.61 -4.26 35.37
N LEU A 20 15.68 -4.81 36.15
CA LEU A 20 14.38 -5.29 35.64
C LEU A 20 13.54 -4.16 35.05
N VAL A 21 13.52 -2.98 35.71
CA VAL A 21 12.82 -1.78 35.23
C VAL A 21 13.44 -1.25 33.94
N VAL A 22 14.77 -1.22 33.86
CA VAL A 22 15.47 -0.80 32.62
C VAL A 22 15.20 -1.75 31.47
N LEU A 23 15.17 -3.07 31.71
CA LEU A 23 14.81 -4.08 30.70
C LEU A 23 13.35 -3.95 30.24
N LEU A 24 12.42 -3.67 31.14
CA LEU A 24 11.00 -3.43 30.81
C LEU A 24 10.81 -2.17 29.97
N VAL A 25 11.54 -1.09 30.27
CA VAL A 25 11.51 0.15 29.49
C VAL A 25 12.14 -0.04 28.12
N ALA A 26 13.23 -0.80 28.00
CA ALA A 26 13.88 -1.11 26.71
C ALA A 26 13.00 -1.96 25.79
N LEU A 27 12.15 -2.84 26.33
CA LEU A 27 11.18 -3.63 25.58
C LEU A 27 9.98 -2.80 25.08
N SER A 28 9.68 -1.68 25.72
CA SER A 28 8.56 -0.80 25.33
C SER A 28 8.89 0.10 24.12
N ILE A 29 10.14 0.27 23.75
CA ILE A 29 10.57 1.18 22.67
C ILE A 29 10.45 0.53 21.29
N ASN A 30 10.29 -0.80 21.18
CA ASN A 30 10.21 -1.49 19.91
C ASN A 30 8.81 -1.52 19.25
N GLY A 31 7.83 -0.81 19.78
CA GLY A 31 6.44 -0.82 19.32
C GLY A 31 6.05 0.25 18.29
N PHE A 32 6.93 1.18 17.96
CA PHE A 32 6.69 2.07 16.81
C PHE A 32 7.07 1.33 15.54
N ALA A 33 6.19 0.45 15.07
CA ALA A 33 6.24 -0.03 13.71
C ALA A 33 6.24 1.19 12.80
N GLN A 34 7.39 1.50 12.22
CA GLN A 34 7.54 2.55 11.24
C GLN A 34 6.58 2.22 10.10
N GLN A 35 5.44 2.93 10.06
CA GLN A 35 4.39 2.69 9.08
C GLN A 35 4.99 3.02 7.72
N LYS A 36 5.35 1.98 6.97
CA LYS A 36 5.97 2.12 5.66
C LYS A 36 4.97 2.86 4.78
N GLU A 37 5.37 4.03 4.30
CA GLU A 37 4.57 4.80 3.36
C GLU A 37 4.26 3.92 2.13
N ILE A 38 3.00 3.93 1.66
CA ILE A 38 2.63 3.10 0.50
C ILE A 38 3.31 3.63 -0.74
N GLU A 39 3.88 2.74 -1.53
CA GLU A 39 4.53 3.08 -2.79
C GLU A 39 3.54 2.96 -3.95
N TRP A 40 3.39 4.04 -4.71
CA TRP A 40 2.71 4.06 -6.00
C TRP A 40 3.74 3.97 -7.12
N HIS A 41 3.66 2.93 -7.93
CA HIS A 41 4.53 2.76 -9.08
C HIS A 41 3.93 3.44 -10.30
N THR A 42 4.76 4.06 -11.13
CA THR A 42 4.35 4.61 -12.44
C THR A 42 4.79 3.73 -13.60
N ASP A 43 5.86 2.94 -13.41
CA ASP A 43 6.33 1.93 -14.36
C ASP A 43 5.61 0.60 -14.09
N VAL A 44 4.77 0.20 -15.07
CA VAL A 44 4.00 -1.05 -14.97
C VAL A 44 4.89 -2.30 -14.98
N ASN A 45 6.03 -2.28 -15.68
CA ASN A 45 6.92 -3.43 -15.75
C ASN A 45 7.58 -3.70 -14.39
N LYS A 46 7.99 -2.62 -13.68
CA LYS A 46 8.48 -2.73 -12.31
C LYS A 46 7.39 -3.32 -11.38
N ALA A 47 6.17 -2.84 -11.51
CA ALA A 47 5.05 -3.32 -10.70
C ALA A 47 4.69 -4.79 -11.00
N ILE A 48 4.73 -5.21 -12.27
CA ILE A 48 4.53 -6.61 -12.68
C ILE A 48 5.56 -7.52 -12.02
N LYS A 49 6.84 -7.15 -12.04
CA LYS A 49 7.90 -7.92 -11.38
C LYS A 49 7.60 -8.11 -9.90
N ILE A 50 7.28 -7.02 -9.17
CA ILE A 50 6.94 -7.09 -7.75
C ILE A 50 5.68 -7.94 -7.51
N SER A 51 4.66 -7.80 -8.36
CA SER A 51 3.44 -8.59 -8.29
C SER A 51 3.72 -10.09 -8.44
N THR A 52 4.56 -10.46 -9.40
CA THR A 52 4.97 -11.86 -9.65
C THR A 52 5.77 -12.43 -8.47
N GLU A 53 6.68 -11.66 -7.89
CA GLU A 53 7.50 -12.07 -6.74
C GLU A 53 6.68 -12.20 -5.44
N THR A 54 5.68 -11.35 -5.26
CA THR A 54 4.89 -11.30 -4.02
C THR A 54 3.56 -12.05 -4.08
N GLY A 55 3.11 -12.44 -5.28
CA GLY A 55 1.79 -13.03 -5.51
C GLY A 55 0.62 -12.06 -5.30
N LYS A 56 0.89 -10.76 -5.09
CA LYS A 56 -0.17 -9.75 -4.93
C LYS A 56 -0.65 -9.26 -6.28
N PRO A 57 -1.97 -9.06 -6.48
CA PRO A 57 -2.49 -8.42 -7.68
C PRO A 57 -2.02 -6.98 -7.81
N LEU A 58 -2.02 -6.45 -9.02
CA LEU A 58 -1.88 -5.03 -9.29
C LEU A 58 -3.22 -4.33 -9.06
N PHE A 59 -3.20 -3.15 -8.48
CA PHE A 59 -4.25 -2.16 -8.56
C PHE A 59 -3.80 -1.04 -9.47
N MET A 60 -4.33 -1.01 -10.69
CA MET A 60 -4.03 -0.02 -11.72
C MET A 60 -5.01 1.14 -11.64
N PHE A 61 -4.57 2.29 -11.18
CA PHE A 61 -5.38 3.49 -11.02
C PHE A 61 -5.19 4.45 -12.20
N PHE A 62 -6.17 4.47 -13.09
CA PHE A 62 -6.23 5.41 -14.21
C PHE A 62 -6.82 6.73 -13.72
N THR A 63 -6.04 7.81 -13.83
CA THR A 63 -6.34 9.11 -13.23
C THR A 63 -5.99 10.28 -14.13
N GLY A 64 -6.50 11.45 -13.80
CA GLY A 64 -6.07 12.75 -14.34
C GLY A 64 -5.71 13.66 -13.16
N SER A 65 -4.50 13.52 -12.64
CA SER A 65 -4.08 14.08 -11.35
C SER A 65 -4.30 15.59 -11.22
N ASP A 66 -4.08 16.33 -12.30
CA ASP A 66 -4.13 17.81 -12.29
C ASP A 66 -5.49 18.40 -12.66
N TRP A 67 -6.40 17.62 -13.28
CA TRP A 67 -7.69 18.14 -13.77
C TRP A 67 -8.93 17.37 -13.31
N CYS A 68 -8.82 16.08 -12.97
CA CYS A 68 -9.96 15.23 -12.65
C CYS A 68 -10.45 15.45 -11.20
N GLY A 69 -11.58 16.14 -11.00
CA GLY A 69 -12.12 16.42 -9.67
C GLY A 69 -12.47 15.16 -8.87
N TRP A 70 -13.09 14.15 -9.50
CA TRP A 70 -13.43 12.88 -8.85
C TRP A 70 -12.20 12.05 -8.48
N CYS A 71 -11.10 12.14 -9.27
CA CYS A 71 -9.84 11.50 -8.95
C CYS A 71 -9.23 12.10 -7.69
N LYS A 72 -9.16 13.44 -7.63
CA LYS A 72 -8.68 14.17 -6.43
C LYS A 72 -9.50 13.83 -5.20
N ARG A 73 -10.82 13.69 -5.36
CA ARG A 73 -11.72 13.31 -4.28
C ARG A 73 -11.44 11.90 -3.78
N LEU A 74 -11.26 10.93 -4.69
CA LEU A 74 -10.90 9.55 -4.35
C LEU A 74 -9.58 9.49 -3.57
N VAL A 75 -8.56 10.20 -4.04
CA VAL A 75 -7.28 10.29 -3.33
C VAL A 75 -7.47 10.86 -1.92
N LYS A 76 -8.17 12.00 -1.80
CA LYS A 76 -8.38 12.70 -0.53
C LYS A 76 -9.24 11.91 0.47
N GLU A 77 -10.29 11.24 0.00
CA GLU A 77 -11.23 10.55 0.86
C GLU A 77 -10.85 9.11 1.18
N VAL A 78 -10.02 8.49 0.33
CA VAL A 78 -9.67 7.07 0.46
C VAL A 78 -8.17 6.85 0.51
N PHE A 79 -7.41 7.18 -0.54
CA PHE A 79 -6.05 6.65 -0.71
C PHE A 79 -5.02 7.19 0.28
N ILE A 80 -5.20 8.43 0.78
CA ILE A 80 -4.33 9.00 1.81
C ILE A 80 -4.70 8.56 3.24
N LYS A 81 -5.79 7.81 3.42
CA LYS A 81 -6.24 7.38 4.75
C LYS A 81 -5.49 6.14 5.21
N GLU A 82 -5.21 6.09 6.52
CA GLU A 82 -4.42 5.00 7.12
C GLU A 82 -5.07 3.62 6.94
N GLU A 83 -6.40 3.57 6.92
CA GLU A 83 -7.14 2.33 6.66
C GLU A 83 -6.83 1.80 5.25
N PHE A 84 -6.80 2.67 4.24
CA PHE A 84 -6.45 2.28 2.88
C PHE A 84 -4.98 1.89 2.77
N LYS A 85 -4.06 2.66 3.35
CA LYS A 85 -2.62 2.37 3.33
C LYS A 85 -2.33 1.01 3.94
N THR A 86 -2.89 0.74 5.11
CA THR A 86 -2.75 -0.54 5.80
C THR A 86 -3.29 -1.70 4.97
N TRP A 87 -4.46 -1.52 4.36
CA TRP A 87 -5.08 -2.52 3.49
C TRP A 87 -4.25 -2.74 2.22
N ALA A 88 -3.85 -1.68 1.53
CA ALA A 88 -3.12 -1.73 0.26
C ALA A 88 -1.77 -2.44 0.42
N THR A 89 -1.01 -2.11 1.47
CA THR A 89 0.28 -2.76 1.76
C THR A 89 0.16 -4.29 1.83
N LYS A 90 -0.98 -4.82 2.27
CA LYS A 90 -1.21 -6.26 2.40
C LYS A 90 -1.76 -6.91 1.14
N ASN A 91 -2.57 -6.18 0.36
CA ASN A 91 -3.47 -6.78 -0.62
C ASN A 91 -3.13 -6.49 -2.08
N ALA A 92 -2.40 -5.43 -2.39
CA ALA A 92 -2.14 -5.05 -3.78
C ALA A 92 -0.79 -4.33 -3.97
N ILE A 93 -0.28 -4.36 -5.19
CA ILE A 93 0.78 -3.49 -5.67
C ILE A 93 0.11 -2.33 -6.42
N LEU A 94 0.38 -1.11 -6.01
CA LEU A 94 -0.31 0.08 -6.52
C LEU A 94 0.41 0.64 -7.75
N VAL A 95 -0.34 0.89 -8.82
CA VAL A 95 0.17 1.48 -10.06
C VAL A 95 -0.68 2.70 -10.40
N GLU A 96 -0.04 3.86 -10.53
CA GLU A 96 -0.67 5.08 -10.99
C GLU A 96 -0.43 5.27 -12.49
N LEU A 97 -1.50 5.33 -13.25
CA LEU A 97 -1.52 5.55 -14.69
C LEU A 97 -2.16 6.92 -14.95
N ASP A 98 -1.33 7.97 -14.86
CA ASP A 98 -1.79 9.36 -14.93
C ASP A 98 -1.90 9.86 -16.38
N PHE A 99 -2.93 10.65 -16.63
CA PHE A 99 -3.21 11.35 -17.90
C PHE A 99 -3.30 12.86 -17.64
N PRO A 100 -2.19 13.49 -17.25
CA PRO A 100 -2.19 14.89 -16.90
C PRO A 100 -2.36 15.78 -18.13
N ARG A 101 -2.90 16.99 -17.94
CA ARG A 101 -3.06 18.02 -18.99
C ARG A 101 -2.01 19.12 -18.90
N LYS A 102 -1.54 19.40 -17.69
CA LYS A 102 -0.61 20.50 -17.40
C LYS A 102 0.75 20.00 -16.93
N THR A 103 0.78 18.94 -16.14
CA THR A 103 2.01 18.36 -15.60
C THR A 103 2.69 17.49 -16.66
N PRO A 104 3.95 17.78 -17.07
CA PRO A 104 4.63 16.95 -18.04
C PRO A 104 5.00 15.58 -17.44
N ILE A 105 4.81 14.54 -18.21
CA ILE A 105 5.33 13.18 -17.96
C ILE A 105 6.11 12.75 -19.21
N SER A 106 7.01 11.76 -19.06
CA SER A 106 7.80 11.24 -20.18
C SER A 106 6.92 10.64 -21.28
N ASP A 107 7.43 10.62 -22.51
CA ASP A 107 6.68 10.06 -23.65
C ASP A 107 6.49 8.55 -23.49
N ASP A 108 7.43 7.86 -22.87
CA ASP A 108 7.30 6.43 -22.56
C ASP A 108 6.13 6.17 -21.60
N LEU A 109 5.97 6.97 -20.53
CA LEU A 109 4.83 6.87 -19.63
C LEU A 109 3.52 7.23 -20.33
N LYS A 110 3.51 8.25 -21.17
CA LYS A 110 2.32 8.57 -21.99
C LYS A 110 1.91 7.42 -22.88
N LYS A 111 2.89 6.79 -23.53
CA LYS A 111 2.66 5.63 -24.39
C LYS A 111 2.12 4.45 -23.58
N GLN A 112 2.82 4.07 -22.51
CA GLN A 112 2.39 3.00 -21.60
C GLN A 112 0.95 3.21 -21.12
N ASN A 113 0.64 4.40 -20.61
CA ASN A 113 -0.66 4.70 -20.03
C ASN A 113 -1.77 4.65 -21.08
N ARG A 114 -1.52 5.14 -22.32
CA ARG A 114 -2.49 5.05 -23.42
C ARG A 114 -2.75 3.59 -23.84
N GLU A 115 -1.69 2.79 -23.99
CA GLU A 115 -1.81 1.38 -24.36
C GLU A 115 -2.61 0.59 -23.34
N LEU A 116 -2.30 0.78 -22.05
CA LEU A 116 -3.04 0.15 -20.96
C LEU A 116 -4.48 0.68 -20.87
N GLY A 117 -4.68 2.00 -21.01
CA GLY A 117 -6.02 2.59 -21.03
C GLY A 117 -6.91 1.97 -22.13
N SER A 118 -6.35 1.77 -23.32
CA SER A 118 -7.03 1.11 -24.43
C SER A 118 -7.30 -0.38 -24.12
N MET A 119 -6.30 -1.12 -23.65
CA MET A 119 -6.41 -2.54 -23.30
C MET A 119 -7.47 -2.82 -22.24
N PHE A 120 -7.59 -1.93 -21.27
CA PHE A 120 -8.58 -2.02 -20.19
C PHE A 120 -9.91 -1.35 -20.50
N GLY A 121 -10.07 -0.75 -21.69
CA GLY A 121 -11.30 -0.11 -22.13
C GLY A 121 -11.71 1.07 -21.23
N VAL A 122 -10.74 1.85 -20.76
CA VAL A 122 -10.98 2.98 -19.85
C VAL A 122 -11.68 4.11 -20.58
N LYS A 123 -12.94 4.41 -20.19
CA LYS A 123 -13.78 5.45 -20.80
C LYS A 123 -13.90 6.71 -19.96
N GLY A 124 -13.39 6.71 -18.74
CA GLY A 124 -13.49 7.84 -17.82
C GLY A 124 -12.62 7.68 -16.58
N TYR A 125 -12.55 8.72 -15.79
CA TYR A 125 -11.71 8.78 -14.59
C TYR A 125 -12.52 9.22 -13.36
N PRO A 126 -12.20 8.67 -12.17
CA PRO A 126 -11.20 7.63 -11.90
C PRO A 126 -11.71 6.24 -12.32
N THR A 127 -10.80 5.41 -12.83
CA THR A 127 -11.05 3.98 -13.04
C THR A 127 -9.90 3.21 -12.39
N GLY A 128 -10.22 2.23 -11.55
CA GLY A 128 -9.25 1.34 -10.93
C GLY A 128 -9.50 -0.09 -11.35
N TRP A 129 -8.50 -0.78 -11.90
CA TRP A 129 -8.56 -2.20 -12.24
C TRP A 129 -7.70 -3.04 -11.29
N PHE A 130 -8.28 -4.12 -10.79
CA PHE A 130 -7.53 -5.18 -10.12
C PHE A 130 -7.22 -6.27 -11.13
N VAL A 131 -5.93 -6.63 -11.24
CA VAL A 131 -5.47 -7.61 -12.22
C VAL A 131 -4.35 -8.47 -11.64
N THR A 132 -4.27 -9.72 -12.09
CA THR A 132 -3.12 -10.58 -11.83
C THR A 132 -2.32 -10.71 -13.13
N PRO A 133 -1.06 -10.24 -13.18
CA PRO A 133 -0.21 -10.44 -14.34
C PRO A 133 0.27 -11.89 -14.38
N THR A 134 0.33 -12.45 -15.60
CA THR A 134 0.95 -13.73 -15.88
C THR A 134 1.92 -13.58 -17.06
N ILE A 135 3.03 -14.30 -17.04
CA ILE A 135 4.01 -14.28 -18.12
C ILE A 135 3.96 -15.63 -18.82
N VAL A 136 3.56 -15.63 -20.10
CA VAL A 136 3.49 -16.81 -20.95
C VAL A 136 4.30 -16.52 -22.21
N ASP A 137 5.29 -17.33 -22.51
CA ASP A 137 6.18 -17.17 -23.67
C ASP A 137 6.81 -15.77 -23.76
N GLY A 138 7.21 -15.20 -22.60
CA GLY A 138 7.80 -13.88 -22.52
C GLY A 138 6.81 -12.71 -22.71
N LYS A 139 5.51 -12.99 -22.88
CA LYS A 139 4.46 -11.99 -23.02
C LYS A 139 3.67 -11.86 -21.73
N VAL A 140 3.38 -10.60 -21.35
CA VAL A 140 2.54 -10.31 -20.19
C VAL A 140 1.06 -10.39 -20.58
N ASN A 141 0.32 -11.21 -19.84
CA ASN A 141 -1.13 -11.26 -19.88
C ASN A 141 -1.70 -10.76 -18.55
N PHE A 142 -2.86 -10.12 -18.58
CA PHE A 142 -3.55 -9.62 -17.40
C PHE A 142 -4.86 -10.35 -17.20
N ASN A 143 -4.94 -11.16 -16.14
CA ASN A 143 -6.22 -11.69 -15.67
C ASN A 143 -6.97 -10.57 -14.94
N LYS A 144 -8.10 -10.13 -15.50
CA LYS A 144 -8.92 -9.04 -14.97
C LYS A 144 -9.83 -9.58 -13.86
N LEU A 145 -9.59 -9.17 -12.61
CA LEU A 145 -10.40 -9.57 -11.46
C LEU A 145 -11.67 -8.73 -11.36
N GLY A 146 -11.58 -7.44 -11.68
CA GLY A 146 -12.68 -6.49 -11.66
C GLY A 146 -12.20 -5.05 -11.56
N SER A 147 -13.13 -4.11 -11.67
CA SER A 147 -12.82 -2.68 -11.62
C SER A 147 -13.69 -1.94 -10.61
N GLN A 148 -13.16 -0.86 -10.04
CA GLN A 148 -13.84 0.03 -9.12
C GLN A 148 -13.32 1.45 -9.28
N GLY A 149 -14.25 2.42 -9.40
CA GLY A 149 -13.94 3.85 -9.39
C GLY A 149 -14.11 4.46 -8.01
N TYR A 150 -14.63 5.69 -7.97
CA TYR A 150 -15.02 6.35 -6.72
C TYR A 150 -16.29 5.70 -6.14
N VAL A 151 -16.24 5.44 -4.82
CA VAL A 151 -17.38 4.98 -4.02
C VAL A 151 -17.52 5.91 -2.83
N ALA A 152 -18.72 6.43 -2.61
CA ALA A 152 -19.01 7.24 -1.43
C ALA A 152 -18.95 6.40 -0.14
N GLY A 153 -18.57 7.03 0.98
CA GLY A 153 -18.48 6.36 2.28
C GLY A 153 -17.05 6.10 2.76
N GLY A 154 -16.06 6.72 2.09
CA GLY A 154 -14.66 6.71 2.51
C GLY A 154 -13.97 5.36 2.37
N PRO A 155 -12.84 5.16 3.10
CA PRO A 155 -11.99 4.00 2.91
C PRO A 155 -12.70 2.67 3.21
N LYS A 156 -13.54 2.61 4.23
CA LYS A 156 -14.26 1.36 4.58
C LYS A 156 -15.17 0.87 3.46
N ALA A 157 -15.96 1.76 2.87
CA ALA A 157 -16.86 1.42 1.76
C ALA A 157 -16.07 1.00 0.52
N TRP A 158 -15.02 1.75 0.19
CA TRP A 158 -14.16 1.47 -0.95
C TRP A 158 -13.43 0.12 -0.80
N ILE A 159 -12.82 -0.14 0.37
CA ILE A 159 -12.13 -1.40 0.71
C ILE A 159 -13.09 -2.60 0.65
N SER A 160 -14.32 -2.43 1.11
CA SER A 160 -15.32 -3.50 1.03
C SER A 160 -15.59 -3.94 -0.42
N GLY A 161 -15.71 -2.97 -1.35
CA GLY A 161 -15.83 -3.26 -2.77
C GLY A 161 -14.58 -3.92 -3.36
N ALA A 162 -13.40 -3.41 -3.02
CA ALA A 162 -12.13 -3.97 -3.45
C ALA A 162 -11.96 -5.44 -2.97
N ASN A 163 -12.32 -5.74 -1.72
CA ASN A 163 -12.25 -7.10 -1.19
C ASN A 163 -13.15 -8.07 -1.95
N LYS A 164 -14.36 -7.65 -2.36
CA LYS A 164 -15.25 -8.48 -3.19
C LYS A 164 -14.62 -8.80 -4.55
N ILE A 165 -13.96 -7.81 -5.17
CA ILE A 165 -13.25 -8.00 -6.44
C ILE A 165 -12.10 -9.00 -6.28
N LEU A 166 -11.34 -8.90 -5.18
CA LEU A 166 -10.20 -9.79 -4.92
C LEU A 166 -10.60 -11.24 -4.62
N GLN A 167 -11.86 -11.51 -4.31
CA GLN A 167 -12.39 -12.89 -4.18
C GLN A 167 -12.50 -13.61 -5.52
N ASN A 168 -12.46 -12.88 -6.65
CA ASN A 168 -12.45 -13.46 -8.01
C ASN A 168 -11.07 -13.97 -8.46
N LYS A 169 -10.10 -14.02 -7.53
CA LYS A 169 -8.71 -14.41 -7.78
C LYS A 169 -8.57 -15.92 -8.03
#